data_4b56d77050b62de530617694880d24c5
#
_entry.id   4b56d77050b62de530617694880d24c5
#
_cell.length_a   1.000
_cell.length_b   1.000
_cell.length_c   1.000
_cell.angle_alpha   90.00
_cell.angle_beta   90.00
_cell.angle_gamma   90.00
#
_symmetry.space_group_name_H-M   'P 1'
#
loop_
_entity.id
_entity.type
_entity.pdbx_description
1 polymer ?
#
loop_
_entity_poly.entity_id
_entity_poly.type
_entity_poly.pdbx_seq_one_letter_code
_entity_poly.pdbx_strand_id
1 'polypeptide(L)'
;MIDTDIPKILAIKYARFVDDRQFDSMREIMVDNFTQSGPGFAAGSLDEFIANLQVLNNYSATFHLVGNQYGEWQNDLYRGETWSVASHIYEKDGEQRKLDMGIRYQDVIETEGTVFKYLSRDLVIVWTQDLPTTV
;
A
#
# COMPACT_ATOMS: atom_id res chain seq x y z
N MET A 1 24.12 3.79 10.49
CA MET A 1 23.91 2.86 9.37
C MET A 1 22.42 2.68 9.14
N ILE A 2 21.98 2.86 7.91
CA ILE A 2 20.58 2.71 7.56
C ILE A 2 20.29 1.21 7.41
N ASP A 3 19.24 0.76 8.09
CA ASP A 3 18.81 -0.63 8.03
C ASP A 3 18.23 -0.92 6.64
N THR A 4 18.75 -1.95 5.98
CA THR A 4 18.26 -2.38 4.66
C THR A 4 16.88 -3.02 4.73
N ASP A 5 16.41 -3.40 5.92
CA ASP A 5 15.10 -3.99 6.11
C ASP A 5 13.98 -2.94 6.27
N ILE A 6 14.31 -1.67 6.41
CA ILE A 6 13.30 -0.61 6.63
C ILE A 6 12.24 -0.59 5.52
N PRO A 7 12.57 -0.60 4.23
CA PRO A 7 11.54 -0.61 3.19
C PRO A 7 10.61 -1.82 3.28
N LYS A 8 11.13 -2.97 3.67
CA LYS A 8 10.35 -4.20 3.83
C LYS A 8 9.42 -4.10 5.05
N ILE A 9 9.92 -3.59 6.16
CA ILE A 9 9.12 -3.39 7.38
C ILE A 9 7.96 -2.45 7.10
N LEU A 10 8.21 -1.33 6.43
CA LEU A 10 7.15 -0.37 6.08
C LEU A 10 6.12 -0.97 5.13
N ALA A 11 6.56 -1.75 4.13
CA ALA A 11 5.65 -2.40 3.19
C ALA A 11 4.73 -3.41 3.90
N ILE A 12 5.26 -4.17 4.85
CA ILE A 12 4.49 -5.14 5.63
C ILE A 12 3.50 -4.41 6.56
N LYS A 13 3.92 -3.33 7.21
CA LYS A 13 3.03 -2.50 8.03
C LYS A 13 1.89 -1.91 7.21
N TYR A 14 2.21 -1.36 6.04
CA TYR A 14 1.19 -0.84 5.12
C TYR A 14 0.14 -1.91 4.80
N ALA A 15 0.59 -3.09 4.36
CA ALA A 15 -0.29 -4.20 4.03
C ALA A 15 -1.18 -4.58 5.22
N ARG A 16 -0.59 -4.70 6.40
CA ARG A 16 -1.31 -5.07 7.61
C ARG A 16 -2.34 -4.03 8.02
N PHE A 17 -1.98 -2.74 7.99
CA PHE A 17 -2.93 -1.68 8.36
C PHE A 17 -4.14 -1.63 7.42
N VAL A 18 -3.91 -1.87 6.12
CA VAL A 18 -5.01 -1.97 5.16
C VAL A 18 -5.87 -3.20 5.44
N ASP A 19 -5.25 -4.37 5.54
CA ASP A 19 -5.98 -5.63 5.67
C ASP A 19 -6.73 -5.75 7.00
N ASP A 20 -6.18 -5.17 8.06
CA ASP A 20 -6.81 -5.13 9.39
C ASP A 20 -7.73 -3.91 9.59
N ARG A 21 -7.92 -3.09 8.56
CA ARG A 21 -8.76 -1.86 8.62
C ARG A 21 -8.29 -0.86 9.67
N GLN A 22 -6.98 -0.82 9.92
CA GLN A 22 -6.33 0.14 10.84
C GLN A 22 -5.82 1.35 10.05
N PHE A 23 -6.71 2.04 9.36
CA PHE A 23 -6.33 3.10 8.41
C PHE A 23 -5.63 4.28 9.10
N ASP A 24 -6.06 4.65 10.30
CA ASP A 24 -5.39 5.74 11.03
C ASP A 24 -3.96 5.41 11.44
N SER A 25 -3.62 4.13 11.53
CA SER A 25 -2.25 3.69 11.85
C SER A 25 -1.25 4.03 10.74
N MET A 26 -1.72 4.38 9.55
CA MET A 26 -0.85 4.89 8.48
C MET A 26 -0.02 6.09 8.91
N ARG A 27 -0.48 6.84 9.92
CA ARG A 27 0.27 7.98 10.49
C ARG A 27 1.60 7.57 11.12
N GLU A 28 1.76 6.30 11.46
CA GLU A 28 3.03 5.78 11.97
C GLU A 28 4.09 5.63 10.87
N ILE A 29 3.65 5.42 9.62
CA ILE A 29 4.54 5.06 8.50
C ILE A 29 4.53 6.07 7.37
N MET A 30 3.76 7.14 7.47
CA MET A 30 3.62 8.16 6.42
C MET A 30 3.75 9.56 7.02
N VAL A 31 4.39 10.46 6.26
CA VAL A 31 4.47 11.88 6.63
C VAL A 31 3.13 12.59 6.38
N ASP A 32 2.90 13.74 7.01
CA ASP A 32 1.64 14.49 6.87
C ASP A 32 1.38 14.91 5.42
N ASN A 33 2.41 15.27 4.69
CA ASN A 33 2.32 15.64 3.27
C ASN A 33 2.55 14.45 2.32
N PHE A 34 2.29 13.24 2.78
CA PHE A 34 2.33 12.02 1.96
C PHE A 34 1.45 12.18 0.74
N THR A 35 1.95 11.69 -0.41
CA THR A 35 1.18 11.69 -1.65
C THR A 35 1.07 10.28 -2.22
N GLN A 36 -0.02 10.02 -2.89
CA GLN A 36 -0.22 8.80 -3.65
C GLN A 36 -0.92 9.10 -4.97
N SER A 37 -0.52 8.38 -6.01
CA SER A 37 -1.24 8.37 -7.28
C SER A 37 -1.38 6.94 -7.80
N GLY A 38 -2.39 6.74 -8.62
CA GLY A 38 -2.66 5.48 -9.29
C GLY A 38 -3.73 5.67 -10.36
N PRO A 39 -4.09 4.62 -11.11
CA PRO A 39 -5.12 4.73 -12.14
C PRO A 39 -6.48 5.11 -11.53
N GLY A 40 -6.95 6.32 -11.81
CA GLY A 40 -8.27 6.78 -11.39
C GLY A 40 -8.36 7.28 -9.94
N PHE A 41 -7.24 7.43 -9.23
CA PHE A 41 -7.23 7.96 -7.87
C PHE A 41 -5.94 8.71 -7.57
N ALA A 42 -6.03 9.64 -6.61
CA ALA A 42 -4.89 10.37 -6.10
C ALA A 42 -5.17 10.88 -4.69
N ALA A 43 -4.11 11.09 -3.92
CA ALA A 43 -4.17 11.74 -2.62
C ALA A 43 -3.03 12.77 -2.53
N GLY A 44 -3.35 13.99 -2.13
CA GLY A 44 -2.38 15.09 -1.99
C GLY A 44 -1.89 15.29 -0.56
N SER A 45 -2.41 14.52 0.39
CA SER A 45 -2.02 14.56 1.80
C SER A 45 -2.31 13.23 2.48
N LEU A 46 -1.75 13.02 3.65
CA LEU A 46 -2.02 11.83 4.45
C LEU A 46 -3.51 11.75 4.85
N ASP A 47 -4.11 12.87 5.25
CA ASP A 47 -5.53 12.89 5.61
C ASP A 47 -6.41 12.48 4.42
N GLU A 48 -6.09 12.96 3.22
CA GLU A 48 -6.82 12.59 2.02
C GLU A 48 -6.62 11.12 1.68
N PHE A 49 -5.41 10.60 1.83
CA PHE A 49 -5.10 9.18 1.62
C PHE A 49 -5.91 8.29 2.56
N ILE A 50 -5.92 8.61 3.87
CA ILE A 50 -6.69 7.85 4.86
C ILE A 50 -8.17 7.89 4.54
N ALA A 51 -8.69 9.05 4.13
CA ALA A 51 -10.08 9.17 3.69
C ALA A 51 -10.38 8.28 2.48
N ASN A 52 -9.47 8.25 1.51
CA ASN A 52 -9.62 7.40 0.31
C ASN A 52 -9.63 5.90 0.64
N LEU A 53 -8.94 5.48 1.69
CA LEU A 53 -8.91 4.07 2.11
C LEU A 53 -10.29 3.56 2.54
N GLN A 54 -11.23 4.45 2.88
CA GLN A 54 -12.58 4.05 3.29
C GLN A 54 -13.32 3.27 2.19
N VAL A 55 -12.96 3.45 0.93
CA VAL A 55 -13.54 2.66 -0.18
C VAL A 55 -13.32 1.16 0.01
N LEU A 56 -12.26 0.76 0.72
CA LEU A 56 -11.96 -0.64 0.97
C LEU A 56 -12.96 -1.29 1.92
N ASN A 57 -13.76 -0.51 2.64
CA ASN A 57 -14.85 -1.04 3.46
C ASN A 57 -15.99 -1.62 2.62
N ASN A 58 -15.99 -1.39 1.32
CA ASN A 58 -16.92 -2.04 0.38
C ASN A 58 -16.56 -3.51 0.11
N TYR A 59 -15.36 -3.91 0.52
CA TYR A 59 -14.92 -5.31 0.42
C TYR A 59 -15.00 -5.97 1.79
N SER A 60 -15.45 -7.22 1.83
CA SER A 60 -15.55 -7.97 3.09
C SER A 60 -14.18 -8.31 3.67
N ALA A 61 -13.18 -8.46 2.81
CA ALA A 61 -11.80 -8.68 3.21
C ALA A 61 -10.86 -8.23 2.11
N THR A 62 -9.65 -7.85 2.50
CA THR A 62 -8.53 -7.65 1.58
C THR A 62 -7.33 -8.42 2.10
N PHE A 63 -6.47 -8.81 1.19
CA PHE A 63 -5.28 -9.60 1.51
C PHE A 63 -4.14 -9.13 0.61
N HIS A 64 -3.08 -8.59 1.20
CA HIS A 64 -1.90 -8.14 0.47
C HIS A 64 -0.76 -9.12 0.69
N LEU A 65 -0.25 -9.68 -0.39
CA LEU A 65 0.97 -10.49 -0.37
C LEU A 65 2.11 -9.65 -0.91
N VAL A 66 2.99 -9.18 -0.02
CA VAL A 66 4.15 -8.37 -0.37
C VAL A 66 5.24 -9.30 -0.91
N GLY A 67 5.75 -8.99 -2.08
CA GLY A 67 6.72 -9.82 -2.78
C GLY A 67 8.05 -9.10 -3.01
N ASN A 68 8.48 -9.07 -4.26
CA ASN A 68 9.78 -8.53 -4.65
C ASN A 68 9.90 -7.05 -4.28
N GLN A 69 11.10 -6.68 -3.85
CA GLN A 69 11.40 -5.31 -3.49
C GLN A 69 12.85 -4.99 -3.85
N TYR A 70 13.08 -3.82 -4.41
CA TYR A 70 14.42 -3.33 -4.69
C TYR A 70 14.42 -1.81 -4.67
N GLY A 71 15.57 -1.25 -4.36
CA GLY A 71 15.74 0.20 -4.32
C GLY A 71 17.07 0.58 -3.71
N GLU A 72 17.28 1.88 -3.57
CA GLU A 72 18.54 2.45 -3.10
C GLU A 72 18.30 3.60 -2.13
N TRP A 73 19.19 3.70 -1.14
CA TRP A 73 19.31 4.86 -0.29
C TRP A 73 20.33 5.82 -0.88
N GLN A 74 19.95 7.09 -1.00
CA GLN A 74 20.85 8.19 -1.28
C GLN A 74 20.69 9.22 -0.19
N ASN A 75 21.70 9.32 0.69
CA ASN A 75 21.60 10.10 1.91
C ASN A 75 20.41 9.63 2.76
N ASP A 76 19.49 10.53 3.09
CA ASP A 76 18.33 10.23 3.93
C ASP A 76 17.06 9.88 3.15
N LEU A 77 17.21 9.56 1.85
CA LEU A 77 16.08 9.29 0.98
C LEU A 77 16.24 7.94 0.28
N TYR A 78 15.23 7.09 0.42
CA TYR A 78 15.12 5.82 -0.31
C TYR A 78 14.17 6.00 -1.50
N ARG A 79 14.60 5.48 -2.65
CA ARG A 79 13.74 5.35 -3.84
C ARG A 79 13.76 3.91 -4.29
N GLY A 80 12.60 3.32 -4.41
CA GLY A 80 12.51 1.91 -4.76
C GLY A 80 11.14 1.50 -5.21
N GLU A 81 10.99 0.21 -5.38
CA GLU A 81 9.78 -0.42 -5.87
C GLU A 81 9.46 -1.63 -5.03
N THR A 82 8.17 -1.79 -4.70
CA THR A 82 7.66 -2.94 -3.97
C THR A 82 6.55 -3.59 -4.77
N TRP A 83 6.63 -4.89 -4.99
CA TRP A 83 5.61 -5.66 -5.69
C TRP A 83 4.66 -6.29 -4.69
N SER A 84 3.38 -6.31 -5.02
CA SER A 84 2.36 -6.93 -4.19
C SER A 84 1.24 -7.49 -5.05
N VAL A 85 0.66 -8.60 -4.59
CA VAL A 85 -0.65 -9.04 -5.07
C VAL A 85 -1.66 -8.64 -4.00
N ALA A 86 -2.60 -7.80 -4.39
CA ALA A 86 -3.67 -7.31 -3.50
C ALA A 86 -4.98 -7.96 -3.91
N SER A 87 -5.55 -8.75 -3.01
CA SER A 87 -6.81 -9.46 -3.23
C SER A 87 -7.94 -8.78 -2.48
N HIS A 88 -9.09 -8.62 -3.14
CA HIS A 88 -10.26 -7.93 -2.61
C HIS A 88 -11.46 -8.86 -2.73
N ILE A 89 -12.05 -9.23 -1.61
CA ILE A 89 -13.20 -10.14 -1.55
C ILE A 89 -14.48 -9.31 -1.46
N TYR A 90 -15.44 -9.63 -2.32
CA TYR A 90 -16.73 -8.95 -2.33
C TYR A 90 -17.82 -9.88 -2.84
N GLU A 91 -19.07 -9.46 -2.66
CA GLU A 91 -20.23 -10.18 -3.17
C GLU A 91 -20.89 -9.37 -4.26
N LYS A 92 -21.26 -10.03 -5.34
CA LYS A 92 -22.02 -9.45 -6.42
C LYS A 92 -23.10 -10.44 -6.86
N ASP A 93 -24.34 -10.02 -6.81
CA ASP A 93 -25.49 -10.83 -7.23
C ASP A 93 -25.52 -12.21 -6.54
N GLY A 94 -25.19 -12.24 -5.25
CA GLY A 94 -25.16 -13.46 -4.44
C GLY A 94 -23.93 -14.34 -4.64
N GLU A 95 -22.97 -13.91 -5.46
CA GLU A 95 -21.74 -14.66 -5.73
C GLU A 95 -20.55 -14.01 -5.03
N GLN A 96 -19.76 -14.83 -4.32
CA GLN A 96 -18.48 -14.40 -3.75
C GLN A 96 -17.45 -14.27 -4.87
N ARG A 97 -16.79 -13.12 -4.93
CA ARG A 97 -15.79 -12.80 -5.94
C ARG A 97 -14.51 -12.30 -5.32
N LYS A 98 -13.43 -12.47 -6.06
CA LYS A 98 -12.11 -11.99 -5.69
C LYS A 98 -11.52 -11.17 -6.83
N LEU A 99 -11.25 -9.90 -6.56
CA LEU A 99 -10.50 -9.04 -7.46
C LEU A 99 -9.04 -9.04 -7.01
N ASP A 100 -8.18 -9.58 -7.84
CA ASP A 100 -6.74 -9.57 -7.63
C ASP A 100 -6.09 -8.46 -8.46
N MET A 101 -5.17 -7.75 -7.85
CA MET A 101 -4.37 -6.72 -8.52
C MET A 101 -2.89 -7.02 -8.32
N GLY A 102 -2.16 -7.17 -9.43
CA GLY A 102 -0.70 -7.16 -9.39
C GLY A 102 -0.22 -5.72 -9.42
N ILE A 103 0.41 -5.28 -8.33
CA ILE A 103 0.78 -3.87 -8.13
C ILE A 103 2.29 -3.75 -8.00
N ARG A 104 2.85 -2.72 -8.64
CA ARG A 104 4.21 -2.28 -8.40
C ARG A 104 4.13 -0.89 -7.77
N TYR A 105 4.38 -0.82 -6.47
CA TYR A 105 4.42 0.45 -5.75
C TYR A 105 5.74 1.16 -6.02
N GLN A 106 5.67 2.42 -6.41
CA GLN A 106 6.82 3.29 -6.56
C GLN A 106 6.99 4.05 -5.26
N ASP A 107 8.00 3.69 -4.49
CA ASP A 107 8.15 4.13 -3.10
C ASP A 107 9.23 5.18 -2.95
N VAL A 108 8.93 6.20 -2.14
CA VAL A 108 9.93 7.13 -1.62
C VAL A 108 9.78 7.15 -0.10
N ILE A 109 10.88 6.87 0.60
CA ILE A 109 10.94 6.86 2.06
C ILE A 109 11.97 7.87 2.50
N GLU A 110 11.62 8.69 3.49
CA GLU A 110 12.59 9.60 4.13
C GLU A 110 12.90 9.13 5.54
N THR A 111 14.09 9.46 5.99
CA THR A 111 14.50 9.27 7.39
C THR A 111 14.78 10.61 8.05
N GLU A 112 14.33 10.74 9.30
CA GLU A 112 14.69 11.83 10.19
C GLU A 112 15.11 11.21 11.52
N GLY A 113 16.43 11.14 11.73
CA GLY A 113 16.99 10.42 12.88
C GLY A 113 16.71 8.92 12.76
N THR A 114 15.95 8.39 13.70
CA THR A 114 15.55 6.97 13.73
C THR A 114 14.13 6.73 13.19
N VAL A 115 13.48 7.78 12.71
CA VAL A 115 12.11 7.72 12.19
C VAL A 115 12.16 7.57 10.68
N PHE A 116 11.47 6.55 10.16
CA PHE A 116 11.39 6.25 8.74
C PHE A 116 9.92 6.27 8.31
N LYS A 117 9.59 7.08 7.29
CA LYS A 117 8.22 7.22 6.81
C LYS A 117 8.17 7.34 5.30
N TYR A 118 7.10 6.83 4.69
CA TYR A 118 6.83 7.08 3.29
C TYR A 118 6.58 8.57 3.06
N LEU A 119 7.28 9.11 2.09
CA LEU A 119 6.98 10.43 1.52
C LEU A 119 5.95 10.30 0.41
N SER A 120 6.04 9.23 -0.38
CA SER A 120 5.06 8.90 -1.42
C SER A 120 5.05 7.40 -1.71
N ARG A 121 3.94 6.96 -2.27
CA ARG A 121 3.76 5.58 -2.70
C ARG A 121 2.78 5.55 -3.86
N ASP A 122 3.32 5.55 -5.10
CA ASP A 122 2.49 5.56 -6.31
C ASP A 122 2.26 4.14 -6.80
N LEU A 123 1.06 3.86 -7.34
CA LEU A 123 0.69 2.54 -7.79
C LEU A 123 0.76 2.43 -9.30
N VAL A 124 1.51 1.43 -9.77
CA VAL A 124 1.44 0.94 -11.15
C VAL A 124 0.71 -0.40 -11.12
N ILE A 125 -0.47 -0.45 -11.72
CA ILE A 125 -1.25 -1.68 -11.81
C ILE A 125 -0.79 -2.43 -13.06
N VAL A 126 -0.20 -3.60 -12.86
CA VAL A 126 0.34 -4.41 -13.95
C VAL A 126 -0.75 -5.28 -14.57
N TRP A 127 -1.63 -5.84 -13.73
CA TRP A 127 -2.73 -6.69 -14.16
C TRP A 127 -3.82 -6.70 -13.10
N THR A 128 -5.03 -7.04 -13.53
CA THR A 128 -6.16 -7.34 -12.63
C THR A 128 -6.84 -8.61 -13.11
N GLN A 129 -7.43 -9.33 -12.16
CA GLN A 129 -8.24 -10.50 -12.47
C GLN A 129 -9.37 -10.61 -11.45
N ASP A 130 -10.59 -10.78 -11.92
CA ASP A 130 -11.77 -10.90 -11.08
C ASP A 130 -12.45 -12.24 -11.38
N LEU A 131 -12.48 -13.11 -10.37
CA LEU A 131 -13.00 -14.46 -10.50
C LEU A 131 -13.90 -14.82 -9.31
N PRO A 132 -14.84 -15.79 -9.50
CA PRO A 132 -15.52 -16.40 -8.38
C PRO A 132 -14.51 -17.00 -7.39
N THR A 133 -14.85 -16.93 -6.10
CA THR A 133 -14.00 -17.50 -5.05
C THR A 133 -14.86 -18.11 -3.95
N THR A 134 -14.21 -18.88 -3.08
CA THR A 134 -14.82 -19.41 -1.86
C THR A 134 -14.09 -18.86 -0.65
N VAL A 135 -14.83 -18.55 0.40
CA VAL A 135 -14.30 -17.94 1.62
C VAL A 135 -14.67 -18.81 2.81
#